data_7dea955f8ebe1a1890476aabc5be4c90
#
_entry.id   7dea955f8ebe1a1890476aabc5be4c90
#
_cell.length_a   1.000
_cell.length_b   1.000
_cell.length_c   1.000
_cell.angle_alpha   90.00
_cell.angle_beta   90.00
_cell.angle_gamma   90.00
#
_symmetry.space_group_name_H-M   'P 1'
#
loop_
_entity.id
_entity.type
_entity.pdbx_description
1 polymer ?
#
loop_
_entity_poly.entity_id
_entity_poly.type
_entity_poly.pdbx_seq_one_letter_code
_entity_poly.pdbx_strand_id
1 'polypeptide(L)'
;LSITSCSESDEPKLIEGINAIVPPSASFAQDDGAKALSKNSAEKVADLLTSAGPKIIKGMGQMNITDSQYKEIKTFVDELAADQKTPYDIYRTIFTWITQNIQYAYDYVDNDPYPVFQTKKAICQGYANLLNVMLHSQNIPCINANGWLEPVGGHAWNYVFLDDWYVSDPTNNGHFKMTDLSQYAHLVPLSLDADLFEDERYVYHYKEGRLTLRKVKKGERQLVVPFSVSGFQVEAFNPNTELPSVIEEIYIGKNINSLGEDLCGLGQYAPSVKHAYVDPSNPHMESYGQVVYRSYPYYIPAAATIIQIKPMRTIGKGFFYNHSKVETIIIQPGTEIVGEYSIENCPNLKVAYIPEETQVLEKSFYGVHPSFQIIYRNSEK
;
A
#
# COMPACT_ATOMS: atom_id res chain seq x y z
N LEU A 1 -37.22 15.72 -4.80
CA LEU A 1 -36.21 16.70 -4.38
C LEU A 1 -36.94 18.00 -3.97
N SER A 2 -36.87 18.38 -2.67
CA SER A 2 -37.36 19.67 -2.22
C SER A 2 -36.22 20.70 -2.33
N ILE A 3 -36.48 21.81 -2.96
CA ILE A 3 -35.53 22.92 -3.10
C ILE A 3 -36.01 24.01 -2.14
N THR A 4 -35.16 24.38 -1.18
CA THR A 4 -35.43 25.47 -0.25
C THR A 4 -34.28 26.50 -0.33
N SER A 5 -34.65 27.79 -0.42
CA SER A 5 -33.69 28.88 -0.23
C SER A 5 -33.64 29.24 1.26
N CYS A 6 -32.42 29.27 1.86
CA CYS A 6 -32.21 29.65 3.25
C CYS A 6 -32.03 31.15 3.43
N SER A 7 -32.63 31.72 4.48
CA SER A 7 -32.31 33.06 4.97
C SER A 7 -31.06 33.01 5.87
N GLU A 8 -30.33 34.13 5.95
CA GLU A 8 -29.04 34.31 6.69
C GLU A 8 -29.01 33.77 8.14
N SER A 9 -30.16 33.49 8.75
CA SER A 9 -30.28 33.04 10.14
C SER A 9 -30.17 31.53 10.36
N ASP A 10 -30.19 30.72 9.29
CA ASP A 10 -30.28 29.26 9.35
C ASP A 10 -29.01 28.55 8.88
N GLU A 11 -27.93 29.28 8.57
CA GLU A 11 -26.66 28.66 8.24
C GLU A 11 -26.09 27.91 9.47
N PRO A 12 -25.84 26.62 9.37
CA PRO A 12 -25.23 25.90 10.50
C PRO A 12 -23.84 26.47 10.78
N LYS A 13 -23.58 26.87 12.02
CA LYS A 13 -22.25 27.31 12.53
C LYS A 13 -21.09 26.33 12.22
N LEU A 14 -21.40 25.18 11.68
CA LEU A 14 -20.47 24.13 11.20
C LEU A 14 -19.65 24.54 9.98
N ILE A 15 -20.09 25.54 9.18
CA ILE A 15 -19.43 25.90 7.90
C ILE A 15 -18.18 26.75 8.14
N GLU A 16 -18.19 27.63 9.14
CA GLU A 16 -17.03 28.48 9.46
C GLU A 16 -15.83 27.72 10.08
N GLY A 17 -16.07 26.61 10.76
CA GLY A 17 -15.00 25.82 11.41
C GLY A 17 -14.26 24.86 10.52
N ILE A 18 -14.80 24.52 9.34
CA ILE A 18 -14.24 23.46 8.46
C ILE A 18 -13.19 24.04 7.51
N ASN A 19 -13.26 25.32 7.18
CA ASN A 19 -12.34 25.98 6.25
C ASN A 19 -10.91 26.17 6.77
N ALA A 20 -10.62 25.87 8.04
CA ALA A 20 -9.41 26.37 8.69
C ALA A 20 -8.45 25.32 9.22
N ILE A 21 -8.72 24.04 9.09
CA ILE A 21 -7.82 23.04 9.69
C ILE A 21 -6.92 22.42 8.62
N VAL A 22 -5.98 23.23 8.12
CA VAL A 22 -4.70 22.70 7.64
C VAL A 22 -3.84 22.58 8.90
N PRO A 23 -3.45 21.36 9.30
CA PRO A 23 -2.55 21.20 10.45
C PRO A 23 -1.24 21.96 10.17
N PRO A 24 -0.59 22.53 11.19
CA PRO A 24 0.71 23.15 10.99
C PRO A 24 1.69 22.11 10.40
N SER A 25 2.64 22.55 9.57
CA SER A 25 3.64 21.67 8.93
C SER A 25 4.43 20.83 9.94
N ALA A 26 4.55 21.27 11.18
CA ALA A 26 5.13 20.51 12.30
C ALA A 26 4.33 19.25 12.69
N SER A 27 3.09 19.09 12.24
CA SER A 27 2.27 17.88 12.47
C SER A 27 2.66 16.73 11.55
N PHE A 28 3.42 16.99 10.47
CA PHE A 28 3.90 15.99 9.53
C PHE A 28 5.29 15.49 9.89
N ALA A 29 5.62 14.28 9.44
CA ALA A 29 6.97 13.75 9.59
C ALA A 29 7.98 14.65 8.86
N GLN A 30 9.07 14.98 9.55
CA GLN A 30 10.09 15.88 9.02
C GLN A 30 11.11 15.12 8.16
N ASP A 31 11.74 15.85 7.24
CA ASP A 31 12.86 15.35 6.45
C ASP A 31 14.07 15.15 7.37
N ASP A 32 14.54 13.93 7.46
CA ASP A 32 15.70 13.51 8.27
C ASP A 32 16.95 13.25 7.42
N GLY A 33 16.94 13.67 6.15
CA GLY A 33 18.03 13.46 5.21
C GLY A 33 18.10 12.05 4.63
N ALA A 34 17.02 11.27 4.77
CA ALA A 34 16.94 9.92 4.22
C ALA A 34 17.10 9.88 2.69
N LYS A 35 17.65 8.77 2.21
CA LYS A 35 17.84 8.54 0.77
C LYS A 35 16.51 8.19 0.11
N ALA A 36 16.17 8.83 -0.98
CA ALA A 36 15.14 8.35 -1.87
C ALA A 36 15.61 7.07 -2.59
N LEU A 37 14.76 6.04 -2.65
CA LEU A 37 15.05 4.84 -3.40
C LEU A 37 14.79 5.09 -4.89
N SER A 38 15.78 4.77 -5.73
CA SER A 38 15.59 4.80 -7.18
C SER A 38 14.88 3.52 -7.64
N LYS A 39 14.01 3.68 -8.63
CA LYS A 39 13.31 2.55 -9.26
C LYS A 39 14.32 1.60 -9.93
N ASN A 40 14.08 0.29 -9.81
CA ASN A 40 14.80 -0.77 -10.53
C ASN A 40 16.33 -0.79 -10.33
N SER A 41 16.80 -0.50 -9.13
CA SER A 41 18.23 -0.52 -8.84
C SER A 41 18.60 -1.69 -7.92
N ALA A 42 19.36 -2.64 -8.44
CA ALA A 42 19.92 -3.73 -7.64
C ALA A 42 20.80 -3.22 -6.49
N GLU A 43 21.58 -2.15 -6.73
CA GLU A 43 22.39 -1.49 -5.69
C GLU A 43 21.53 -0.95 -4.55
N LYS A 44 20.37 -0.37 -4.85
CA LYS A 44 19.46 0.18 -3.83
C LYS A 44 18.83 -0.91 -2.99
N VAL A 45 18.50 -2.05 -3.59
CA VAL A 45 18.01 -3.21 -2.84
C VAL A 45 19.12 -3.80 -1.98
N ALA A 46 20.37 -3.88 -2.49
CA ALA A 46 21.51 -4.30 -1.70
C ALA A 46 21.74 -3.39 -0.49
N ASP A 47 21.73 -2.07 -0.68
CA ASP A 47 21.83 -1.08 0.40
C ASP A 47 20.69 -1.24 1.43
N LEU A 48 19.46 -1.47 0.96
CA LEU A 48 18.29 -1.68 1.80
C LEU A 48 18.44 -2.93 2.68
N LEU A 49 18.75 -4.06 2.07
CA LEU A 49 18.91 -5.34 2.79
C LEU A 49 20.08 -5.29 3.77
N THR A 50 21.19 -4.68 3.40
CA THR A 50 22.36 -4.52 4.27
C THR A 50 22.03 -3.65 5.49
N SER A 51 21.31 -2.54 5.30
CA SER A 51 20.91 -1.67 6.41
C SER A 51 19.86 -2.29 7.31
N ALA A 52 18.91 -3.06 6.74
CA ALA A 52 17.86 -3.73 7.49
C ALA A 52 18.39 -4.87 8.35
N GLY A 53 19.28 -5.68 7.80
CA GLY A 53 19.79 -6.89 8.45
C GLY A 53 18.72 -7.98 8.63
N PRO A 54 19.12 -9.18 9.06
CA PRO A 54 18.22 -10.34 9.10
C PRO A 54 17.17 -10.29 10.20
N LYS A 55 17.41 -9.54 11.28
CA LYS A 55 16.52 -9.48 12.46
C LYS A 55 15.18 -8.77 12.20
N ILE A 56 15.05 -8.09 11.08
CA ILE A 56 13.82 -7.37 10.71
C ILE A 56 12.92 -8.21 9.80
N ILE A 57 13.47 -9.29 9.25
CA ILE A 57 12.73 -10.20 8.35
C ILE A 57 12.04 -11.26 9.19
N LYS A 58 10.71 -11.24 9.16
CA LYS A 58 9.86 -12.24 9.82
C LYS A 58 8.97 -12.93 8.80
N GLY A 59 8.97 -14.27 8.89
CA GLY A 59 8.05 -15.09 8.10
C GLY A 59 8.48 -15.30 6.64
N MET A 60 7.72 -16.14 5.98
CA MET A 60 7.99 -16.63 4.62
C MET A 60 7.35 -15.76 3.52
N GLY A 61 6.86 -14.55 3.86
CA GLY A 61 6.00 -13.80 2.95
C GLY A 61 4.59 -14.41 2.82
N GLN A 62 3.86 -13.99 1.79
CA GLN A 62 2.51 -14.51 1.52
C GLN A 62 2.61 -15.77 0.64
N MET A 63 2.72 -16.94 1.29
CA MET A 63 2.74 -18.22 0.59
C MET A 63 1.49 -19.04 0.92
N ASN A 64 0.92 -19.65 -0.10
CA ASN A 64 -0.21 -20.55 0.05
C ASN A 64 0.28 -21.94 0.46
N ILE A 65 0.40 -22.14 1.77
CA ILE A 65 0.82 -23.41 2.38
C ILE A 65 0.11 -23.60 3.73
N THR A 66 -0.43 -24.80 3.95
CA THR A 66 -1.04 -25.16 5.23
C THR A 66 0.01 -25.62 6.24
N ASP A 67 -0.31 -25.58 7.55
CA ASP A 67 0.59 -26.05 8.61
C ASP A 67 1.02 -27.52 8.41
N SER A 68 0.11 -28.37 7.92
CA SER A 68 0.41 -29.79 7.65
C SER A 68 1.41 -29.95 6.50
N GLN A 69 1.21 -29.20 5.41
CA GLN A 69 2.12 -29.20 4.25
C GLN A 69 3.50 -28.65 4.61
N TYR A 70 3.52 -27.54 5.38
CA TYR A 70 4.77 -26.99 5.90
C TYR A 70 5.53 -27.99 6.78
N LYS A 71 4.83 -28.70 7.67
CA LYS A 71 5.43 -29.71 8.52
C LYS A 71 6.02 -30.87 7.72
N GLU A 72 5.37 -31.30 6.64
CA GLU A 72 5.90 -32.35 5.76
C GLU A 72 7.20 -31.91 5.07
N ILE A 73 7.21 -30.69 4.47
CA ILE A 73 8.43 -30.11 3.90
C ILE A 73 9.53 -30.00 4.95
N LYS A 74 9.19 -29.51 6.15
CA LYS A 74 10.17 -29.37 7.25
C LYS A 74 10.78 -30.70 7.62
N THR A 75 9.97 -31.76 7.80
CA THR A 75 10.46 -33.10 8.14
C THR A 75 11.44 -33.60 7.08
N PHE A 76 11.10 -33.43 5.82
CA PHE A 76 11.98 -33.78 4.70
C PHE A 76 13.31 -33.00 4.74
N VAL A 77 13.27 -31.70 5.01
CA VAL A 77 14.48 -30.86 5.08
C VAL A 77 15.32 -31.21 6.31
N ASP A 78 14.70 -31.51 7.45
CA ASP A 78 15.41 -31.97 8.67
C ASP A 78 16.23 -33.25 8.39
N GLU A 79 15.69 -34.19 7.60
CA GLU A 79 16.40 -35.40 7.18
C GLU A 79 17.49 -35.10 6.14
N LEU A 80 17.17 -34.26 5.13
CA LEU A 80 18.07 -33.89 4.04
C LEU A 80 19.34 -33.17 4.57
N ALA A 81 19.18 -32.32 5.57
CA ALA A 81 20.24 -31.49 6.15
C ALA A 81 20.78 -31.99 7.48
N ALA A 82 20.46 -33.23 7.89
CA ALA A 82 20.77 -33.77 9.24
C ALA A 82 22.26 -33.68 9.59
N ASP A 83 23.16 -33.88 8.64
CA ASP A 83 24.60 -33.86 8.86
C ASP A 83 25.22 -32.46 8.69
N GLN A 84 24.46 -31.46 8.34
CA GLN A 84 24.95 -30.10 8.09
C GLN A 84 25.03 -29.31 9.40
N LYS A 85 26.12 -28.53 9.55
CA LYS A 85 26.39 -27.82 10.81
C LYS A 85 26.31 -26.29 10.71
N THR A 86 26.46 -25.76 9.52
CA THR A 86 26.41 -24.31 9.32
C THR A 86 25.21 -23.89 8.48
N PRO A 87 24.69 -22.68 8.63
CA PRO A 87 23.63 -22.16 7.76
C PRO A 87 24.00 -22.22 6.27
N TYR A 88 25.27 -22.01 5.94
CA TYR A 88 25.75 -22.11 4.58
C TYR A 88 25.69 -23.54 4.03
N ASP A 89 26.10 -24.54 4.79
CA ASP A 89 26.04 -25.95 4.37
C ASP A 89 24.60 -26.43 4.21
N ILE A 90 23.71 -26.04 5.14
CA ILE A 90 22.28 -26.32 5.07
C ILE A 90 21.70 -25.70 3.78
N TYR A 91 21.97 -24.43 3.56
CA TYR A 91 21.55 -23.72 2.34
C TYR A 91 22.03 -24.43 1.08
N ARG A 92 23.32 -24.75 1.01
CA ARG A 92 23.91 -25.43 -0.17
C ARG A 92 23.29 -26.80 -0.42
N THR A 93 22.97 -27.53 0.60
CA THR A 93 22.30 -28.84 0.51
C THR A 93 20.89 -28.68 -0.06
N ILE A 94 20.10 -27.76 0.47
CA ILE A 94 18.74 -27.46 0.00
C ILE A 94 18.78 -26.95 -1.47
N PHE A 95 19.64 -25.96 -1.73
CA PHE A 95 19.79 -25.38 -3.07
C PHE A 95 20.16 -26.45 -4.11
N THR A 96 21.13 -27.31 -3.80
CA THR A 96 21.56 -28.38 -4.68
C THR A 96 20.43 -29.39 -4.92
N TRP A 97 19.69 -29.74 -3.86
CA TRP A 97 18.55 -30.63 -4.03
C TRP A 97 17.49 -30.03 -4.96
N ILE A 98 17.14 -28.75 -4.79
CA ILE A 98 16.15 -28.08 -5.67
C ILE A 98 16.63 -28.08 -7.11
N THR A 99 17.86 -27.64 -7.37
CA THR A 99 18.40 -27.54 -8.72
C THR A 99 18.53 -28.89 -9.43
N GLN A 100 18.68 -30.00 -8.68
CA GLN A 100 18.78 -31.35 -9.24
C GLN A 100 17.44 -32.07 -9.36
N ASN A 101 16.43 -31.71 -8.56
CA ASN A 101 15.19 -32.47 -8.48
C ASN A 101 13.97 -31.74 -9.05
N ILE A 102 14.02 -30.40 -9.19
CA ILE A 102 12.91 -29.64 -9.78
C ILE A 102 13.20 -29.44 -11.27
N GLN A 103 12.22 -29.80 -12.10
CA GLN A 103 12.28 -29.61 -13.55
C GLN A 103 11.56 -28.31 -13.93
N TYR A 104 12.19 -27.50 -14.78
CA TYR A 104 11.53 -26.31 -15.31
C TYR A 104 10.37 -26.69 -16.22
N ALA A 105 9.18 -26.13 -15.96
CA ALA A 105 7.96 -26.35 -16.72
C ALA A 105 7.76 -25.22 -17.72
N TYR A 106 7.36 -25.57 -18.96
CA TYR A 106 7.01 -24.60 -20.00
C TYR A 106 5.49 -24.45 -20.15
N ASP A 107 4.74 -25.36 -19.56
CA ASP A 107 3.28 -25.33 -19.47
C ASP A 107 2.84 -24.75 -18.12
N TYR A 108 1.56 -24.41 -17.99
CA TYR A 108 1.01 -23.94 -16.72
C TYR A 108 1.19 -25.00 -15.62
N VAL A 109 1.77 -24.56 -14.52
CA VAL A 109 1.94 -25.37 -13.30
C VAL A 109 1.59 -24.53 -12.09
N ASP A 110 1.16 -25.19 -11.02
CA ASP A 110 1.00 -24.56 -9.73
C ASP A 110 2.39 -24.27 -9.13
N ASN A 111 2.63 -23.02 -8.73
CA ASN A 111 3.90 -22.56 -8.20
C ASN A 111 3.90 -22.40 -6.66
N ASP A 112 2.82 -22.82 -6.00
CA ASP A 112 2.80 -22.90 -4.56
C ASP A 112 3.82 -23.93 -4.05
N PRO A 113 4.45 -23.70 -2.88
CA PRO A 113 5.61 -24.51 -2.44
C PRO A 113 5.29 -25.99 -2.35
N TYR A 114 4.11 -26.37 -1.84
CA TYR A 114 3.78 -27.78 -1.66
C TYR A 114 3.47 -28.52 -2.96
N PRO A 115 2.67 -28.02 -3.90
CA PRO A 115 2.55 -28.56 -5.24
C PRO A 115 3.88 -28.74 -5.96
N VAL A 116 4.78 -27.75 -5.88
CA VAL A 116 6.14 -27.87 -6.46
C VAL A 116 6.92 -28.98 -5.77
N PHE A 117 6.87 -29.07 -4.45
CA PHE A 117 7.54 -30.14 -3.70
C PHE A 117 7.04 -31.52 -4.10
N GLN A 118 5.72 -31.69 -4.34
CA GLN A 118 5.14 -32.97 -4.74
C GLN A 118 5.43 -33.33 -6.22
N THR A 119 5.18 -32.39 -7.13
CA THR A 119 5.22 -32.64 -8.56
C THR A 119 6.63 -32.59 -9.17
N LYS A 120 7.56 -31.95 -8.48
CA LYS A 120 8.93 -31.65 -8.94
C LYS A 120 8.96 -30.82 -10.23
N LYS A 121 7.92 -30.00 -10.48
CA LYS A 121 7.81 -29.12 -11.64
C LYS A 121 7.47 -27.70 -11.21
N ALA A 122 8.15 -26.71 -11.80
CA ALA A 122 7.93 -25.30 -11.52
C ALA A 122 8.40 -24.40 -12.66
N ILE A 123 7.91 -23.16 -12.68
CA ILE A 123 8.59 -22.02 -13.30
C ILE A 123 9.44 -21.30 -12.24
N CYS A 124 10.14 -20.23 -12.60
CA CYS A 124 11.03 -19.48 -11.68
C CYS A 124 10.37 -19.12 -10.33
N GLN A 125 9.09 -18.75 -10.33
CA GLN A 125 8.35 -18.44 -9.10
C GLN A 125 8.26 -19.65 -8.16
N GLY A 126 8.01 -20.84 -8.67
CA GLY A 126 7.92 -22.05 -7.85
C GLY A 126 9.26 -22.50 -7.29
N TYR A 127 10.35 -22.34 -8.04
CA TYR A 127 11.71 -22.54 -7.52
C TYR A 127 12.00 -21.62 -6.34
N ALA A 128 11.69 -20.33 -6.49
CA ALA A 128 11.89 -19.34 -5.44
C ALA A 128 11.02 -19.62 -4.20
N ASN A 129 9.75 -19.97 -4.40
CA ASN A 129 8.81 -20.27 -3.33
C ASN A 129 9.24 -21.50 -2.52
N LEU A 130 9.66 -22.57 -3.20
CA LEU A 130 10.10 -23.79 -2.54
C LEU A 130 11.40 -23.56 -1.75
N LEU A 131 12.37 -22.85 -2.33
CA LEU A 131 13.62 -22.52 -1.63
C LEU A 131 13.32 -21.70 -0.36
N ASN A 132 12.43 -20.72 -0.45
CA ASN A 132 12.03 -19.89 0.68
C ASN A 132 11.48 -20.74 1.84
N VAL A 133 10.48 -21.59 1.59
CA VAL A 133 9.85 -22.43 2.61
C VAL A 133 10.85 -23.41 3.23
N MET A 134 11.70 -24.03 2.42
CA MET A 134 12.71 -24.96 2.91
C MET A 134 13.75 -24.26 3.82
N LEU A 135 14.20 -23.07 3.45
CA LEU A 135 15.16 -22.30 4.27
C LEU A 135 14.52 -21.78 5.55
N HIS A 136 13.30 -21.28 5.50
CA HIS A 136 12.57 -20.86 6.71
C HIS A 136 12.34 -22.02 7.68
N SER A 137 12.16 -23.25 7.19
CA SER A 137 12.04 -24.43 8.05
C SER A 137 13.30 -24.69 8.87
N GLN A 138 14.44 -24.14 8.45
CA GLN A 138 15.76 -24.22 9.12
C GLN A 138 16.16 -22.90 9.79
N ASN A 139 15.23 -21.96 9.95
CA ASN A 139 15.44 -20.62 10.49
C ASN A 139 16.49 -19.80 9.73
N ILE A 140 16.66 -20.04 8.43
CA ILE A 140 17.51 -19.26 7.55
C ILE A 140 16.65 -18.18 6.87
N PRO A 141 16.94 -16.89 7.10
CA PRO A 141 16.18 -15.80 6.49
C PRO A 141 16.27 -15.82 4.96
N CYS A 142 15.12 -15.82 4.30
CA CYS A 142 15.00 -15.86 2.84
C CYS A 142 13.86 -14.97 2.39
N ILE A 143 14.07 -14.20 1.33
CA ILE A 143 13.10 -13.30 0.73
C ILE A 143 12.96 -13.63 -0.74
N ASN A 144 11.73 -13.74 -1.24
CA ASN A 144 11.50 -13.82 -2.68
C ASN A 144 11.60 -12.43 -3.30
N ALA A 145 12.20 -12.36 -4.46
CA ALA A 145 12.24 -11.19 -5.32
C ALA A 145 11.56 -11.50 -6.66
N ASN A 146 10.80 -10.55 -7.15
CA ASN A 146 10.21 -10.58 -8.48
C ASN A 146 10.69 -9.36 -9.26
N GLY A 147 11.01 -9.54 -10.53
CA GLY A 147 11.53 -8.46 -11.36
C GLY A 147 11.86 -8.92 -12.76
N TRP A 148 12.96 -8.42 -13.30
CA TRP A 148 13.43 -8.73 -14.62
C TRP A 148 14.81 -9.38 -14.58
N LEU A 149 14.98 -10.41 -15.40
CA LEU A 149 16.28 -10.96 -15.79
C LEU A 149 16.59 -10.43 -17.20
N GLU A 150 17.51 -9.48 -17.27
CA GLU A 150 17.87 -8.88 -18.56
C GLU A 150 18.81 -9.77 -19.38
N PRO A 151 18.59 -9.96 -20.69
CA PRO A 151 17.47 -9.47 -21.51
C PRO A 151 16.27 -10.44 -21.61
N VAL A 152 16.16 -11.43 -20.73
CA VAL A 152 15.26 -12.60 -20.87
C VAL A 152 13.79 -12.23 -20.58
N GLY A 153 13.52 -11.43 -19.54
CA GLY A 153 12.16 -11.04 -19.16
C GLY A 153 11.83 -11.19 -17.70
N GLY A 154 10.55 -11.36 -17.38
CA GLY A 154 10.06 -11.52 -16.00
C GLY A 154 10.68 -12.72 -15.30
N HIS A 155 11.17 -12.52 -14.07
CA HIS A 155 11.89 -13.53 -13.32
C HIS A 155 11.64 -13.44 -11.81
N ALA A 156 11.81 -14.56 -11.12
CA ALA A 156 11.76 -14.67 -9.67
C ALA A 156 13.02 -15.38 -9.14
N TRP A 157 13.56 -14.84 -8.04
CA TRP A 157 14.73 -15.36 -7.33
C TRP A 157 14.63 -15.10 -5.83
N ASN A 158 15.70 -15.35 -5.09
CA ASN A 158 15.74 -15.15 -3.63
C ASN A 158 16.92 -14.27 -3.20
N TYR A 159 16.72 -13.57 -2.09
CA TYR A 159 17.78 -13.06 -1.25
C TYR A 159 17.86 -13.91 0.02
N VAL A 160 19.03 -14.42 0.36
CA VAL A 160 19.26 -15.33 1.49
C VAL A 160 20.29 -14.72 2.40
N PHE A 161 20.02 -14.68 3.72
CA PHE A 161 21.00 -14.25 4.72
C PHE A 161 21.67 -15.47 5.38
N LEU A 162 22.98 -15.54 5.22
CA LEU A 162 23.83 -16.58 5.82
C LEU A 162 24.80 -15.95 6.84
N ASP A 163 26.00 -15.61 6.43
CA ASP A 163 26.95 -14.72 7.12
C ASP A 163 26.82 -13.27 6.60
N ASP A 164 26.28 -13.14 5.42
CA ASP A 164 25.99 -11.93 4.68
C ASP A 164 24.77 -12.19 3.78
N TRP A 165 24.33 -11.19 3.00
CA TRP A 165 23.30 -11.36 1.99
C TRP A 165 23.86 -12.00 0.73
N TYR A 166 23.14 -13.01 0.24
CA TYR A 166 23.38 -13.68 -1.03
C TYR A 166 22.19 -13.52 -1.97
N VAL A 167 22.47 -13.31 -3.24
CA VAL A 167 21.51 -13.56 -4.32
C VAL A 167 21.50 -15.04 -4.59
N SER A 168 20.34 -15.66 -4.64
CA SER A 168 20.13 -17.09 -4.90
C SER A 168 19.07 -17.27 -5.97
N ASP A 169 19.48 -17.79 -7.11
CA ASP A 169 18.62 -18.08 -8.24
C ASP A 169 18.68 -19.58 -8.57
N PRO A 170 17.83 -20.39 -7.93
CA PRO A 170 17.84 -21.83 -8.15
C PRO A 170 17.39 -22.24 -9.55
N THR A 171 16.64 -21.37 -10.26
CA THR A 171 16.23 -21.63 -11.65
C THR A 171 17.44 -21.69 -12.58
N ASN A 172 18.39 -20.78 -12.42
CA ASN A 172 19.59 -20.65 -13.23
C ASN A 172 20.85 -21.21 -12.55
N ASN A 173 20.70 -21.94 -11.44
CA ASN A 173 21.81 -22.47 -10.64
C ASN A 173 22.82 -21.40 -10.19
N GLY A 174 22.32 -20.16 -9.94
CA GLY A 174 23.13 -19.00 -9.54
C GLY A 174 23.07 -18.73 -8.04
N HIS A 175 24.22 -18.45 -7.41
CA HIS A 175 24.27 -17.89 -6.06
C HIS A 175 25.57 -17.09 -5.89
N PHE A 176 25.47 -15.88 -5.37
CA PHE A 176 26.62 -14.98 -5.19
C PHE A 176 26.39 -14.05 -3.99
N LYS A 177 27.49 -13.64 -3.36
CA LYS A 177 27.40 -12.58 -2.34
C LYS A 177 26.94 -11.28 -2.96
N MET A 178 26.07 -10.55 -2.27
CA MET A 178 25.59 -9.25 -2.71
C MET A 178 26.68 -8.16 -2.80
N THR A 179 27.83 -8.41 -2.19
CA THR A 179 29.02 -7.54 -2.33
C THR A 179 29.60 -7.57 -3.73
N ASP A 180 29.31 -8.59 -4.56
CA ASP A 180 29.71 -8.68 -5.95
C ASP A 180 28.56 -8.28 -6.87
N LEU A 181 28.28 -6.98 -6.93
CA LEU A 181 27.21 -6.40 -7.73
C LEU A 181 27.30 -6.74 -9.23
N SER A 182 28.50 -6.99 -9.75
CA SER A 182 28.68 -7.26 -11.17
C SER A 182 28.04 -8.58 -11.62
N GLN A 183 27.94 -9.56 -10.71
CA GLN A 183 27.40 -10.88 -11.02
C GLN A 183 25.87 -10.94 -11.08
N TYR A 184 25.17 -9.99 -10.45
CA TYR A 184 23.71 -9.97 -10.46
C TYR A 184 23.09 -8.65 -10.96
N ALA A 185 23.89 -7.78 -11.55
CA ALA A 185 23.42 -6.51 -12.11
C ALA A 185 22.32 -6.68 -13.18
N HIS A 186 22.24 -7.86 -13.80
CA HIS A 186 21.20 -8.25 -14.76
C HIS A 186 19.88 -8.66 -14.11
N LEU A 187 19.85 -8.85 -12.78
CA LEU A 187 18.63 -9.09 -12.01
C LEU A 187 18.13 -7.74 -11.47
N VAL A 188 17.03 -7.26 -12.03
CA VAL A 188 16.43 -5.97 -11.69
C VAL A 188 15.20 -6.19 -10.80
N PRO A 189 15.33 -6.05 -9.47
CA PRO A 189 14.22 -6.31 -8.55
C PRO A 189 13.16 -5.23 -8.64
N LEU A 190 11.90 -5.62 -8.84
CA LEU A 190 10.73 -4.76 -8.82
C LEU A 190 9.95 -4.87 -7.51
N SER A 191 9.89 -6.07 -6.93
CA SER A 191 9.25 -6.29 -5.65
C SER A 191 9.98 -7.35 -4.84
N LEU A 192 9.85 -7.25 -3.52
CA LEU A 192 10.31 -8.23 -2.55
C LEU A 192 9.09 -8.74 -1.80
N ASP A 193 8.94 -10.07 -1.74
CA ASP A 193 7.83 -10.70 -1.05
C ASP A 193 8.19 -10.98 0.41
N ALA A 194 8.36 -9.90 1.15
CA ALA A 194 8.54 -9.93 2.60
C ALA A 194 8.26 -8.56 3.21
N ASP A 195 7.82 -8.57 4.46
CA ASP A 195 7.82 -7.39 5.32
C ASP A 195 9.25 -7.17 5.78
N LEU A 196 9.95 -6.26 5.10
CA LEU A 196 11.39 -6.05 5.28
C LEU A 196 11.75 -5.33 6.56
N PHE A 197 10.86 -4.44 7.01
CA PHE A 197 11.08 -3.61 8.17
C PHE A 197 9.89 -3.71 9.09
N GLU A 198 10.14 -4.16 10.29
CA GLU A 198 9.12 -4.25 11.33
C GLU A 198 9.69 -3.71 12.63
N ASP A 199 9.06 -2.68 13.18
CA ASP A 199 9.30 -2.19 14.53
C ASP A 199 8.09 -2.44 15.44
N GLU A 200 8.03 -1.81 16.58
CA GLU A 200 6.90 -1.95 17.51
C GLU A 200 5.59 -1.38 16.97
N ARG A 201 5.63 -0.43 16.03
CA ARG A 201 4.49 0.33 15.54
C ARG A 201 4.12 0.00 14.10
N TYR A 202 5.08 -0.30 13.24
CA TYR A 202 4.92 -0.30 11.80
C TYR A 202 5.49 -1.55 11.13
N VAL A 203 4.96 -1.85 9.93
CA VAL A 203 5.50 -2.84 8.99
C VAL A 203 5.61 -2.16 7.63
N TYR A 204 6.74 -2.33 6.98
CA TYR A 204 7.04 -1.75 5.67
C TYR A 204 7.51 -2.81 4.71
N HIS A 205 7.33 -2.57 3.41
CA HIS A 205 7.94 -3.40 2.39
C HIS A 205 8.36 -2.60 1.17
N TYR A 206 9.27 -3.19 0.40
CA TYR A 206 9.73 -2.67 -0.88
C TYR A 206 8.84 -3.20 -2.00
N LYS A 207 8.29 -2.29 -2.79
CA LYS A 207 7.51 -2.63 -3.99
C LYS A 207 7.69 -1.55 -5.05
N GLU A 208 7.94 -1.98 -6.29
CA GLU A 208 8.04 -1.09 -7.46
C GLU A 208 9.04 0.06 -7.27
N GLY A 209 10.19 -0.23 -6.67
CA GLY A 209 11.21 0.77 -6.42
C GLY A 209 10.89 1.74 -5.27
N ARG A 210 9.90 1.45 -4.44
CA ARG A 210 9.45 2.30 -3.32
C ARG A 210 9.46 1.53 -2.01
N LEU A 211 9.71 2.26 -0.94
CA LEU A 211 9.46 1.77 0.40
C LEU A 211 8.05 2.21 0.80
N THR A 212 7.23 1.23 1.16
CA THR A 212 5.80 1.45 1.45
C THR A 212 5.50 1.10 2.90
N LEU A 213 4.84 2.01 3.62
CA LEU A 213 4.21 1.69 4.90
C LEU A 213 2.99 0.79 4.62
N ARG A 214 3.08 -0.46 5.07
CA ARG A 214 2.07 -1.49 4.79
C ARG A 214 1.11 -1.73 5.95
N LYS A 215 1.59 -1.68 7.19
CA LYS A 215 0.77 -1.98 8.37
C LYS A 215 1.12 -1.07 9.53
N VAL A 216 0.11 -0.68 10.28
CA VAL A 216 0.23 0.00 11.57
C VAL A 216 -0.23 -0.98 12.65
N LYS A 217 0.70 -1.46 13.48
CA LYS A 217 0.44 -2.46 14.53
C LYS A 217 -0.14 -1.83 15.80
N LYS A 218 0.34 -0.62 16.13
CA LYS A 218 -0.13 0.16 17.27
C LYS A 218 -0.35 1.58 16.79
N GLY A 219 -1.51 2.14 17.04
CA GLY A 219 -1.87 3.50 16.66
C GLY A 219 -2.27 4.33 17.86
N GLU A 220 -2.08 5.62 17.73
CA GLU A 220 -2.72 6.68 18.49
C GLU A 220 -3.83 7.26 17.64
N ARG A 221 -4.61 8.20 18.18
CA ARG A 221 -5.69 8.85 17.42
C ARG A 221 -5.21 9.47 16.10
N GLN A 222 -3.95 9.92 16.09
CA GLN A 222 -3.29 10.52 14.94
C GLN A 222 -2.20 9.58 14.40
N LEU A 223 -2.26 9.29 13.12
CA LEU A 223 -1.19 8.62 12.40
C LEU A 223 -0.40 9.66 11.61
N VAL A 224 0.82 9.91 12.03
CA VAL A 224 1.80 10.63 11.20
C VAL A 224 2.57 9.60 10.40
N VAL A 225 2.38 9.59 9.07
CA VAL A 225 3.10 8.65 8.19
C VAL A 225 4.59 8.94 8.28
N PRO A 226 5.44 7.97 8.69
CA PRO A 226 6.86 8.19 8.89
C PRO A 226 7.56 8.69 7.61
N PHE A 227 8.54 9.59 7.78
CA PHE A 227 9.33 10.10 6.65
C PHE A 227 10.30 9.03 6.14
N SER A 228 10.96 8.33 7.04
CA SER A 228 11.94 7.31 6.72
C SER A 228 11.90 6.10 7.63
N VAL A 229 12.53 5.04 7.19
CA VAL A 229 12.87 3.86 8.00
C VAL A 229 14.28 3.41 7.63
N SER A 230 15.14 3.18 8.63
CA SER A 230 16.54 2.75 8.44
C SER A 230 17.32 3.62 7.42
N GLY A 231 17.04 4.93 7.37
CA GLY A 231 17.68 5.87 6.45
C GLY A 231 17.12 5.88 5.03
N PHE A 232 16.05 5.16 4.73
CA PHE A 232 15.37 5.19 3.43
C PHE A 232 14.01 5.87 3.54
N GLN A 233 13.69 6.72 2.58
CA GLN A 233 12.40 7.42 2.56
C GLN A 233 11.24 6.45 2.37
N VAL A 234 10.16 6.69 3.11
CA VAL A 234 8.86 6.07 2.87
C VAL A 234 8.14 6.91 1.83
N GLU A 235 7.97 6.39 0.63
CA GLU A 235 7.40 7.12 -0.50
C GLU A 235 5.94 6.74 -0.78
N ALA A 236 5.46 5.68 -0.15
CA ALA A 236 4.08 5.25 -0.31
C ALA A 236 3.47 4.81 1.02
N PHE A 237 2.17 5.01 1.12
CA PHE A 237 1.33 4.54 2.20
C PHE A 237 0.02 4.05 1.63
N ASN A 238 -0.42 2.87 2.03
CA ASN A 238 -1.72 2.36 1.62
C ASN A 238 -2.71 2.44 2.78
N PRO A 239 -3.65 3.40 2.78
CA PRO A 239 -4.64 3.54 3.85
C PRO A 239 -5.69 2.42 3.88
N ASN A 240 -5.67 1.51 2.89
CA ASN A 240 -6.47 0.28 2.90
C ASN A 240 -5.86 -0.84 3.74
N THR A 241 -4.66 -0.64 4.27
CA THR A 241 -4.11 -1.57 5.24
C THR A 241 -4.94 -1.54 6.51
N GLU A 242 -4.95 -2.65 7.25
CA GLU A 242 -5.60 -2.73 8.55
C GLU A 242 -5.04 -1.65 9.48
N LEU A 243 -5.75 -0.54 9.59
CA LEU A 243 -5.44 0.48 10.58
C LEU A 243 -6.11 0.14 11.91
N PRO A 244 -5.40 0.32 13.04
CA PRO A 244 -6.04 0.26 14.35
C PRO A 244 -7.25 1.19 14.42
N SER A 245 -8.37 0.71 14.95
CA SER A 245 -9.64 1.46 15.03
C SER A 245 -9.58 2.75 15.86
N VAL A 246 -8.49 2.96 16.61
CA VAL A 246 -8.22 4.19 17.36
C VAL A 246 -7.79 5.35 16.44
N ILE A 247 -7.32 5.06 15.22
CA ILE A 247 -6.82 6.09 14.29
C ILE A 247 -8.01 6.81 13.66
N GLU A 248 -8.11 8.11 13.93
CA GLU A 248 -9.16 8.99 13.38
C GLU A 248 -8.61 10.00 12.37
N GLU A 249 -7.31 10.28 12.41
CA GLU A 249 -6.64 11.28 11.58
C GLU A 249 -5.36 10.73 10.97
N ILE A 250 -5.10 11.04 9.70
CA ILE A 250 -3.88 10.65 8.97
C ILE A 250 -3.18 11.91 8.47
N TYR A 251 -1.86 11.97 8.70
CA TYR A 251 -0.97 13.05 8.27
C TYR A 251 0.02 12.52 7.23
N ILE A 252 -0.14 12.95 5.99
CA ILE A 252 0.60 12.50 4.81
C ILE A 252 1.69 13.53 4.50
N GLY A 253 2.95 13.14 4.68
CA GLY A 253 4.10 14.02 4.50
C GLY A 253 4.42 14.36 3.04
N LYS A 254 5.33 15.32 2.84
CA LYS A 254 5.75 15.80 1.51
C LYS A 254 6.41 14.74 0.61
N ASN A 255 6.95 13.68 1.21
CA ASN A 255 7.65 12.58 0.52
C ASN A 255 6.70 11.51 -0.04
N ILE A 256 5.45 11.49 0.41
CA ILE A 256 4.50 10.47 -0.02
C ILE A 256 3.96 10.82 -1.40
N ASN A 257 4.22 9.96 -2.36
CA ASN A 257 3.78 10.11 -3.75
C ASN A 257 2.70 9.10 -4.17
N SER A 258 2.33 8.16 -3.31
CA SER A 258 1.29 7.16 -3.57
C SER A 258 0.55 6.75 -2.31
N LEU A 259 -0.78 6.62 -2.44
CA LEU A 259 -1.67 6.04 -1.43
C LEU A 259 -2.21 4.65 -1.86
N GLY A 260 -1.50 3.95 -2.73
CA GLY A 260 -1.97 2.71 -3.33
C GLY A 260 -2.83 2.94 -4.58
N GLU A 261 -3.75 2.02 -4.85
CA GLU A 261 -4.69 2.15 -5.96
C GLU A 261 -5.75 3.21 -5.67
N ASP A 262 -6.35 3.78 -6.72
CA ASP A 262 -7.38 4.82 -6.61
C ASP A 262 -8.54 4.37 -5.71
N LEU A 263 -8.76 5.12 -4.64
CA LEU A 263 -9.69 4.79 -3.56
C LEU A 263 -10.97 5.61 -3.56
N CYS A 264 -11.25 6.31 -4.66
CA CYS A 264 -12.50 7.03 -4.82
C CYS A 264 -13.69 6.06 -4.74
N GLY A 265 -14.39 6.11 -3.61
CA GLY A 265 -15.58 5.29 -3.38
C GLY A 265 -15.37 4.02 -2.57
N LEU A 266 -14.17 3.70 -2.15
CA LEU A 266 -13.90 2.54 -1.29
C LEU A 266 -13.86 2.92 0.20
N GLY A 267 -14.86 3.62 0.73
CA GLY A 267 -14.99 3.93 2.15
C GLY A 267 -15.01 2.72 3.09
N GLN A 268 -14.63 1.54 2.60
CA GLN A 268 -14.61 0.28 3.37
C GLN A 268 -13.32 0.09 4.16
N TYR A 269 -12.25 0.82 3.81
CA TYR A 269 -10.94 0.64 4.39
C TYR A 269 -10.64 1.75 5.38
N ALA A 270 -9.99 1.42 6.49
CA ALA A 270 -9.78 2.32 7.62
C ALA A 270 -11.09 2.98 8.15
N PRO A 271 -12.04 2.17 8.65
CA PRO A 271 -13.42 2.62 8.94
C PRO A 271 -13.53 3.67 10.06
N SER A 272 -12.44 3.91 10.82
CA SER A 272 -12.36 4.89 11.91
C SER A 272 -11.86 6.26 11.46
N VAL A 273 -11.22 6.35 10.27
CA VAL A 273 -10.59 7.59 9.82
C VAL A 273 -11.63 8.62 9.39
N LYS A 274 -11.57 9.80 10.02
CA LYS A 274 -12.44 10.96 9.79
C LYS A 274 -11.77 12.02 8.91
N HIS A 275 -10.44 12.17 9.05
CA HIS A 275 -9.67 13.22 8.40
C HIS A 275 -8.37 12.69 7.83
N ALA A 276 -8.01 13.16 6.64
CA ALA A 276 -6.72 12.95 6.03
C ALA A 276 -6.13 14.30 5.58
N TYR A 277 -4.94 14.60 6.04
CA TYR A 277 -4.25 15.84 5.78
C TYR A 277 -2.99 15.58 4.98
N VAL A 278 -2.75 16.41 3.97
CA VAL A 278 -1.53 16.38 3.16
C VAL A 278 -0.68 17.60 3.48
N ASP A 279 0.62 17.38 3.65
CA ASP A 279 1.58 18.47 3.85
C ASP A 279 1.46 19.47 2.68
N PRO A 280 1.28 20.76 2.95
CA PRO A 280 1.12 21.79 1.90
C PRO A 280 2.30 21.85 0.90
N SER A 281 3.48 21.33 1.28
CA SER A 281 4.65 21.23 0.40
C SER A 281 4.71 19.93 -0.40
N ASN A 282 3.73 19.03 -0.29
CA ASN A 282 3.70 17.80 -1.07
C ASN A 282 3.47 18.15 -2.57
N PRO A 283 4.38 17.75 -3.47
CA PRO A 283 4.26 18.11 -4.89
C PRO A 283 3.28 17.21 -5.67
N HIS A 284 2.77 16.14 -5.06
CA HIS A 284 2.00 15.10 -5.76
C HIS A 284 0.52 15.11 -5.42
N MET A 285 0.16 15.64 -4.26
CA MET A 285 -1.22 15.64 -3.78
C MET A 285 -1.48 16.79 -2.79
N GLU A 286 -2.75 17.09 -2.59
CA GLU A 286 -3.23 18.10 -1.65
C GLU A 286 -4.43 17.58 -0.85
N SER A 287 -4.69 18.13 0.31
CA SER A 287 -5.96 17.94 1.00
C SER A 287 -6.84 19.18 0.89
N TYR A 288 -8.13 18.97 0.68
CA TYR A 288 -9.14 20.02 0.75
C TYR A 288 -10.32 19.50 1.59
N GLY A 289 -10.65 20.19 2.66
CA GLY A 289 -11.56 19.62 3.65
C GLY A 289 -11.03 18.27 4.16
N GLN A 290 -11.81 17.23 3.98
CA GLN A 290 -11.46 15.86 4.40
C GLN A 290 -10.92 14.99 3.26
N VAL A 291 -10.92 15.50 2.03
CA VAL A 291 -10.59 14.75 0.82
C VAL A 291 -9.16 14.99 0.40
N VAL A 292 -8.43 13.94 0.07
CA VAL A 292 -7.13 14.03 -0.57
C VAL A 292 -7.31 14.00 -2.08
N TYR A 293 -6.68 14.95 -2.76
CA TYR A 293 -6.74 15.12 -4.20
C TYR A 293 -5.37 14.94 -4.85
N ARG A 294 -5.40 14.44 -6.07
CA ARG A 294 -4.44 14.70 -7.13
C ARG A 294 -5.09 15.67 -8.12
N SER A 295 -5.29 15.30 -9.35
CA SER A 295 -6.15 16.04 -10.29
C SER A 295 -7.66 15.85 -10.01
N TYR A 296 -8.02 14.75 -9.33
CA TYR A 296 -9.37 14.36 -8.89
C TYR A 296 -9.28 13.74 -7.47
N PRO A 297 -10.40 13.42 -6.81
CA PRO A 297 -10.37 12.79 -5.49
C PRO A 297 -9.57 11.49 -5.53
N TYR A 298 -8.61 11.37 -4.60
CA TYR A 298 -7.72 10.24 -4.52
C TYR A 298 -7.98 9.40 -3.27
N TYR A 299 -8.33 10.04 -2.15
CA TYR A 299 -8.73 9.34 -0.93
C TYR A 299 -9.80 10.14 -0.18
N ILE A 300 -10.85 9.44 0.25
CA ILE A 300 -11.95 9.99 1.04
C ILE A 300 -12.07 9.15 2.32
N PRO A 301 -11.89 9.76 3.52
CA PRO A 301 -11.97 9.04 4.79
C PRO A 301 -13.34 8.39 5.03
N ALA A 302 -13.35 7.12 5.41
CA ALA A 302 -14.57 6.31 5.53
C ALA A 302 -15.53 6.77 6.64
N ALA A 303 -15.01 7.35 7.73
CA ALA A 303 -15.80 7.83 8.85
C ALA A 303 -16.15 9.32 8.76
N ALA A 304 -15.80 10.00 7.68
CA ALA A 304 -16.19 11.39 7.49
C ALA A 304 -17.70 11.51 7.37
N THR A 305 -18.27 12.42 8.17
CA THR A 305 -19.71 12.73 8.14
C THR A 305 -20.02 13.98 7.30
N ILE A 306 -19.02 14.84 7.12
CA ILE A 306 -19.11 16.03 6.31
C ILE A 306 -17.98 16.00 5.29
N ILE A 307 -18.29 16.21 4.03
CA ILE A 307 -17.33 16.28 2.95
C ILE A 307 -17.39 17.64 2.26
N GLN A 308 -16.23 18.29 2.15
CA GLN A 308 -16.06 19.47 1.31
C GLN A 308 -15.43 19.10 -0.03
N ILE A 309 -16.06 19.51 -1.10
CA ILE A 309 -15.54 19.32 -2.46
C ILE A 309 -14.94 20.64 -2.93
N LYS A 310 -13.65 20.60 -3.30
CA LYS A 310 -12.95 21.80 -3.80
C LYS A 310 -13.58 22.30 -5.09
N PRO A 311 -13.34 23.58 -5.46
CA PRO A 311 -13.81 24.12 -6.73
C PRO A 311 -13.38 23.25 -7.92
N MET A 312 -14.32 22.85 -8.74
CA MET A 312 -14.08 22.00 -9.93
C MET A 312 -15.00 22.46 -11.05
N ARG A 313 -14.52 22.43 -12.30
CA ARG A 313 -15.40 22.73 -13.41
C ARG A 313 -16.59 21.77 -13.43
N THR A 314 -16.34 20.48 -13.30
CA THR A 314 -17.39 19.45 -13.31
C THR A 314 -17.10 18.37 -12.28
N ILE A 315 -18.09 18.06 -11.44
CA ILE A 315 -18.12 16.84 -10.62
C ILE A 315 -18.73 15.76 -11.50
N GLY A 316 -17.89 14.84 -12.00
CA GLY A 316 -18.29 13.82 -12.96
C GLY A 316 -18.92 12.58 -12.33
N LYS A 317 -19.37 11.65 -13.18
CA LYS A 317 -19.96 10.38 -12.77
C LYS A 317 -19.01 9.58 -11.89
N GLY A 318 -19.53 8.98 -10.78
CA GLY A 318 -18.77 8.14 -9.88
C GLY A 318 -17.75 8.89 -9.02
N PHE A 319 -17.85 10.21 -8.94
CA PHE A 319 -16.95 11.04 -8.16
C PHE A 319 -16.96 10.66 -6.66
N PHE A 320 -18.14 10.30 -6.12
CA PHE A 320 -18.34 9.97 -4.72
C PHE A 320 -19.41 8.89 -4.59
N TYR A 321 -19.04 7.70 -4.14
CA TYR A 321 -19.98 6.58 -4.05
C TYR A 321 -19.71 5.65 -2.88
N ASN A 322 -20.77 4.96 -2.41
CA ASN A 322 -20.73 3.94 -1.34
C ASN A 322 -20.24 4.45 0.03
N HIS A 323 -20.43 5.75 0.34
CA HIS A 323 -20.08 6.31 1.63
C HIS A 323 -21.27 6.29 2.60
N SER A 324 -21.27 5.29 3.49
CA SER A 324 -22.38 5.06 4.44
C SER A 324 -22.40 6.02 5.63
N LYS A 325 -21.36 6.82 5.85
CA LYS A 325 -21.28 7.72 7.01
C LYS A 325 -21.52 9.18 6.69
N VAL A 326 -21.38 9.59 5.43
CA VAL A 326 -21.55 10.97 5.04
C VAL A 326 -23.03 11.41 5.22
N GLU A 327 -23.22 12.55 5.89
CA GLU A 327 -24.53 13.17 6.11
C GLU A 327 -24.65 14.49 5.36
N THR A 328 -23.53 15.18 5.12
CA THR A 328 -23.47 16.49 4.49
C THR A 328 -22.37 16.57 3.45
N ILE A 329 -22.69 17.10 2.29
CA ILE A 329 -21.73 17.49 1.23
C ILE A 329 -21.79 19.01 1.05
N ILE A 330 -20.61 19.64 0.95
CA ILE A 330 -20.46 21.06 0.69
C ILE A 330 -19.66 21.24 -0.61
N ILE A 331 -20.29 21.71 -1.64
CA ILE A 331 -19.67 22.05 -2.93
C ILE A 331 -19.25 23.50 -2.89
N GLN A 332 -18.00 23.78 -3.25
CA GLN A 332 -17.45 25.11 -3.15
C GLN A 332 -17.76 25.97 -4.40
N PRO A 333 -17.81 27.30 -4.24
CA PRO A 333 -17.95 28.25 -5.35
C PRO A 333 -16.89 28.01 -6.44
N GLY A 334 -17.28 28.21 -7.69
CA GLY A 334 -16.45 27.89 -8.87
C GLY A 334 -16.68 26.49 -9.43
N THR A 335 -17.56 25.69 -8.84
CA THR A 335 -18.06 24.46 -9.45
C THR A 335 -19.20 24.81 -10.42
N GLU A 336 -19.02 24.46 -11.71
CA GLU A 336 -19.99 24.78 -12.75
C GLU A 336 -21.11 23.73 -12.83
N ILE A 337 -20.75 22.44 -12.77
CA ILE A 337 -21.71 21.34 -13.02
C ILE A 337 -21.52 20.21 -11.98
N VAL A 338 -22.66 19.77 -11.42
CA VAL A 338 -22.78 18.46 -10.76
C VAL A 338 -23.44 17.51 -11.73
N GLY A 339 -22.66 16.57 -12.28
CA GLY A 339 -23.07 15.68 -13.34
C GLY A 339 -23.97 14.54 -12.88
N GLU A 340 -24.56 13.82 -13.83
CA GLU A 340 -25.38 12.64 -13.54
C GLU A 340 -24.54 11.56 -12.82
N TYR A 341 -25.14 10.90 -11.82
CA TYR A 341 -24.51 9.84 -11.04
C TYR A 341 -23.14 10.22 -10.47
N SER A 342 -22.94 11.48 -10.13
CA SER A 342 -21.70 11.93 -9.51
C SER A 342 -21.61 11.56 -8.04
N ILE A 343 -22.75 11.47 -7.35
CA ILE A 343 -22.84 11.10 -5.93
C ILE A 343 -23.86 9.97 -5.82
N GLU A 344 -23.35 8.76 -5.52
CA GLU A 344 -24.15 7.54 -5.54
C GLU A 344 -24.04 6.71 -4.26
N ASN A 345 -25.16 6.04 -3.88
CA ASN A 345 -25.19 5.08 -2.79
C ASN A 345 -24.65 5.62 -1.45
N CYS A 346 -25.08 6.85 -1.11
CA CYS A 346 -24.77 7.49 0.17
C CYS A 346 -26.04 7.56 1.04
N PRO A 347 -26.48 6.46 1.66
CA PRO A 347 -27.81 6.32 2.25
C PRO A 347 -28.07 7.26 3.44
N ASN A 348 -27.03 7.81 4.05
CA ASN A 348 -27.14 8.76 5.16
C ASN A 348 -26.99 10.21 4.75
N LEU A 349 -26.72 10.50 3.46
CA LEU A 349 -26.58 11.86 2.96
C LEU A 349 -27.95 12.57 2.96
N LYS A 350 -28.08 13.58 3.82
CA LYS A 350 -29.31 14.35 4.06
C LYS A 350 -29.28 15.73 3.41
N VAL A 351 -28.10 16.33 3.29
CA VAL A 351 -27.96 17.71 2.81
C VAL A 351 -26.78 17.86 1.88
N ALA A 352 -27.00 18.60 0.78
CA ALA A 352 -25.94 19.14 -0.05
C ALA A 352 -26.05 20.66 -0.13
N TYR A 353 -24.99 21.36 0.29
CA TYR A 353 -24.86 22.81 0.10
C TYR A 353 -24.17 23.06 -1.25
N ILE A 354 -24.81 23.80 -2.12
CA ILE A 354 -24.38 24.01 -3.51
C ILE A 354 -24.44 25.50 -3.84
N PRO A 355 -23.41 26.08 -4.50
CA PRO A 355 -23.49 27.46 -4.97
C PRO A 355 -24.68 27.66 -5.94
N GLU A 356 -25.35 28.82 -5.89
CA GLU A 356 -26.52 29.13 -6.72
C GLU A 356 -26.22 29.03 -8.21
N GLU A 357 -24.98 29.36 -8.62
CA GLU A 357 -24.54 29.32 -10.02
C GLU A 357 -24.23 27.90 -10.52
N THR A 358 -24.18 26.89 -9.65
CA THR A 358 -23.83 25.52 -10.04
C THR A 358 -25.04 24.83 -10.67
N GLN A 359 -24.89 24.32 -11.89
CA GLN A 359 -25.90 23.47 -12.53
C GLN A 359 -25.89 22.08 -11.95
N VAL A 360 -27.01 21.60 -11.42
CA VAL A 360 -27.19 20.22 -10.93
C VAL A 360 -28.02 19.45 -11.95
N LEU A 361 -27.45 18.41 -12.55
CA LEU A 361 -28.13 17.57 -13.52
C LEU A 361 -29.12 16.60 -12.89
N GLU A 362 -30.00 16.03 -13.66
CA GLU A 362 -30.91 14.98 -13.21
C GLU A 362 -30.11 13.79 -12.72
N LYS A 363 -30.53 13.15 -11.60
CA LYS A 363 -29.85 12.02 -11.00
C LYS A 363 -28.39 12.25 -10.51
N SER A 364 -27.96 13.48 -10.35
CA SER A 364 -26.65 13.80 -9.77
C SER A 364 -26.46 13.18 -8.40
N PHE A 365 -27.52 13.07 -7.61
CA PHE A 365 -27.59 12.42 -6.31
C PHE A 365 -28.51 11.20 -6.39
N TYR A 366 -27.94 10.01 -6.40
CA TYR A 366 -28.66 8.76 -6.54
C TYR A 366 -28.40 7.81 -5.35
N GLY A 367 -29.46 7.19 -4.81
CA GLY A 367 -29.32 6.30 -3.64
C GLY A 367 -28.89 7.03 -2.37
N VAL A 368 -29.39 8.24 -2.18
CA VAL A 368 -29.18 9.08 -0.98
C VAL A 368 -30.34 8.93 -0.01
N HIS A 369 -30.24 9.59 1.17
CA HIS A 369 -31.29 9.50 2.19
C HIS A 369 -32.66 9.97 1.68
N PRO A 370 -33.78 9.35 2.06
CA PRO A 370 -35.13 9.76 1.60
C PRO A 370 -35.50 11.21 1.92
N SER A 371 -34.93 11.81 2.97
CA SER A 371 -35.12 13.22 3.33
C SER A 371 -34.05 14.15 2.75
N PHE A 372 -33.29 13.70 1.74
CA PHE A 372 -32.24 14.50 1.12
C PHE A 372 -32.73 15.81 0.57
N GLN A 373 -31.99 16.88 0.83
CA GLN A 373 -32.28 18.24 0.37
C GLN A 373 -31.03 18.90 -0.24
N ILE A 374 -31.23 19.69 -1.25
CA ILE A 374 -30.24 20.61 -1.78
C ILE A 374 -30.53 22.00 -1.23
N ILE A 375 -29.54 22.64 -0.62
CA ILE A 375 -29.59 24.01 -0.14
C ILE A 375 -28.64 24.83 -1.01
N TYR A 376 -29.18 25.77 -1.75
CA TYR A 376 -28.38 26.68 -2.55
C TYR A 376 -27.88 27.84 -1.70
N ARG A 377 -26.62 28.22 -1.93
CA ARG A 377 -25.94 29.29 -1.22
C ARG A 377 -25.44 30.35 -2.17
N ASN A 378 -25.60 31.62 -1.79
CA ASN A 378 -25.02 32.73 -2.52
C ASN A 378 -23.47 32.71 -2.37
N SER A 379 -22.74 32.83 -3.48
CA SER A 379 -21.28 32.74 -3.55
C SER A 379 -20.56 34.02 -3.09
N GLU A 380 -21.29 35.11 -2.80
CA GLU A 380 -20.70 36.40 -2.45
C GLU A 380 -20.42 36.64 -0.96
N LYS A 381 -20.40 35.58 -0.12
CA LYS A 381 -20.07 35.73 1.31
C LYS A 381 -19.04 34.71 1.80
#